data_bac3b83d19cbaa5d535fd1bbf7bd486e
#
_entry.id   bac3b83d19cbaa5d535fd1bbf7bd486e
#
_cell.length_a   1.000
_cell.length_b   1.000
_cell.length_c   1.000
_cell.angle_alpha   90.00
_cell.angle_beta   90.00
_cell.angle_gamma   90.00
#
_symmetry.space_group_name_H-M   'P 1'
#
loop_
_entity.id
_entity.type
_entity.pdbx_description
1 polymer ?
#
loop_
_entity_poly.entity_id
_entity_poly.type
_entity_poly.pdbx_seq_one_letter_code
_entity_poly.pdbx_strand_id
1 'polypeptide(L)'
;MFRKLETWDIEALSAITGRDYVSIRNEIHPDYTHDEMTHYGCFDPELVVQPGCTEEVSQILAYANQEHLPVTTRGAGTGLCGGCVPIYGGIVMSMMRMNKILEIDEQTMNAVLQPGVLLMEIIEEAANHNLLYAPDPGEKSASVGGNVMTNAGGMRAVKYGVTRDYVRGLEVVLADGSVLTLGGKTSKNSSGYS
;
A
#
# COMPACT_ATOMS: atom_id res chain seq x y z
N MET A 1 21.16 -4.99 -12.90
CA MET A 1 21.41 -3.60 -12.41
C MET A 1 20.23 -2.77 -12.86
N PHE A 2 19.64 -1.98 -12.01
CA PHE A 2 18.52 -1.09 -12.38
C PHE A 2 19.02 0.01 -13.29
N ARG A 3 18.22 0.40 -14.30
CA ARG A 3 18.49 1.58 -15.11
C ARG A 3 17.81 2.83 -14.53
N LYS A 4 18.23 4.00 -14.96
CA LYS A 4 17.54 5.25 -14.63
C LYS A 4 16.34 5.46 -15.53
N LEU A 5 15.39 6.28 -15.04
CA LEU A 5 14.23 6.68 -15.84
C LEU A 5 14.65 7.62 -16.98
N GLU A 6 13.94 7.45 -18.08
CA GLU A 6 14.05 8.27 -19.28
C GLU A 6 12.71 8.95 -19.60
N THR A 7 12.69 9.85 -20.55
CA THR A 7 11.46 10.62 -20.87
C THR A 7 10.30 9.72 -21.31
N TRP A 8 10.57 8.65 -22.05
CA TRP A 8 9.52 7.71 -22.49
C TRP A 8 8.90 6.91 -21.34
N ASP A 9 9.61 6.71 -20.23
CA ASP A 9 9.03 6.06 -19.03
C ASP A 9 7.97 6.95 -18.41
N ILE A 10 8.23 8.26 -18.37
CA ILE A 10 7.26 9.24 -17.84
C ILE A 10 6.00 9.25 -18.70
N GLU A 11 6.15 9.19 -20.02
CA GLU A 11 5.03 9.11 -20.96
C GLU A 11 4.25 7.81 -20.78
N ALA A 12 4.92 6.66 -20.69
CA ALA A 12 4.30 5.36 -20.48
C ALA A 12 3.52 5.30 -19.15
N LEU A 13 4.12 5.72 -18.04
CA LEU A 13 3.47 5.74 -16.74
C LEU A 13 2.31 6.75 -16.69
N SER A 14 2.45 7.90 -17.36
CA SER A 14 1.36 8.88 -17.50
C SER A 14 0.22 8.36 -18.36
N ALA A 15 0.48 7.51 -19.33
CA ALA A 15 -0.56 6.88 -20.14
C ALA A 15 -1.38 5.85 -19.32
N ILE A 16 -0.77 5.23 -18.30
CA ILE A 16 -1.46 4.28 -17.41
C ILE A 16 -2.39 5.01 -16.43
N THR A 17 -1.86 5.99 -15.68
CA THR A 17 -2.58 6.62 -14.55
C THR A 17 -3.21 7.97 -14.87
N GLY A 18 -2.80 8.60 -15.95
CA GLY A 18 -3.02 10.02 -16.23
C GLY A 18 -1.87 10.89 -15.72
N ARG A 19 -1.54 11.96 -16.46
CA ARG A 19 -0.41 12.86 -16.14
C ARG A 19 -0.53 13.52 -14.76
N ASP A 20 -1.74 13.81 -14.33
CA ASP A 20 -2.00 14.46 -13.05
C ASP A 20 -1.62 13.59 -11.82
N TYR A 21 -1.44 12.29 -12.05
CA TYR A 21 -1.04 11.31 -11.03
C TYR A 21 0.41 10.87 -11.15
N VAL A 22 1.21 11.59 -11.90
CA VAL A 22 2.65 11.37 -12.06
C VAL A 22 3.39 12.65 -11.71
N SER A 23 4.22 12.60 -10.67
CA SER A 23 5.08 13.71 -10.24
C SER A 23 6.54 13.41 -10.56
N ILE A 24 7.25 14.41 -11.08
CA ILE A 24 8.66 14.31 -11.44
C ILE A 24 9.46 15.50 -10.89
N ARG A 25 10.71 15.30 -10.56
CA ARG A 25 11.64 16.37 -10.15
C ARG A 25 11.05 17.27 -9.04
N ASN A 26 10.90 18.57 -9.33
CA ASN A 26 10.40 19.58 -8.40
C ASN A 26 8.90 19.42 -8.05
N GLU A 27 8.16 18.57 -8.75
CA GLU A 27 6.77 18.22 -8.42
C GLU A 27 6.69 17.20 -7.29
N ILE A 28 7.79 16.49 -6.99
CA ILE A 28 7.84 15.44 -5.98
C ILE A 28 7.90 16.09 -4.59
N HIS A 29 6.91 15.75 -3.75
CA HIS A 29 6.91 16.23 -2.37
C HIS A 29 8.05 15.58 -1.56
N PRO A 30 8.76 16.33 -0.71
CA PRO A 30 9.90 15.81 0.07
C PRO A 30 9.60 14.58 0.92
N ASP A 31 8.35 14.40 1.39
CA ASP A 31 7.95 13.24 2.18
C ASP A 31 8.17 11.90 1.45
N TYR A 32 8.22 11.91 0.13
CA TYR A 32 8.48 10.68 -0.64
C TYR A 32 9.93 10.20 -0.56
N THR A 33 10.82 10.95 0.10
CA THR A 33 12.25 10.63 0.22
C THR A 33 12.59 9.78 1.45
N HIS A 34 11.71 9.72 2.45
CA HIS A 34 11.97 9.09 3.75
C HIS A 34 10.70 8.50 4.38
N ASP A 35 10.85 7.77 5.45
CA ASP A 35 9.80 7.41 6.40
C ASP A 35 10.05 8.11 7.76
N GLU A 36 9.32 7.70 8.81
CA GLU A 36 9.49 8.29 10.15
C GLU A 36 10.82 7.90 10.83
N MET A 37 11.57 6.96 10.27
CA MET A 37 12.90 6.59 10.76
C MET A 37 14.00 7.36 10.04
N THR A 38 14.28 8.55 10.51
CA THR A 38 15.26 9.48 9.91
C THR A 38 16.69 8.94 9.79
N HIS A 39 17.04 7.90 10.56
CA HIS A 39 18.36 7.28 10.51
C HIS A 39 18.67 6.57 9.18
N TYR A 40 17.68 6.20 8.40
CA TYR A 40 17.88 5.62 7.06
C TYR A 40 18.28 6.66 6.01
N GLY A 41 18.17 7.96 6.34
CA GLY A 41 18.45 9.06 5.43
C GLY A 41 17.30 9.36 4.47
N CYS A 42 17.55 10.29 3.57
CA CYS A 42 16.62 10.69 2.51
C CYS A 42 17.16 10.24 1.17
N PHE A 43 16.31 9.64 0.35
CA PHE A 43 16.64 9.14 -0.98
C PHE A 43 15.62 9.65 -1.98
N ASP A 44 16.07 10.39 -2.98
CA ASP A 44 15.18 11.00 -3.97
C ASP A 44 14.67 9.95 -4.96
N PRO A 45 13.34 9.75 -5.08
CA PRO A 45 12.80 9.02 -6.20
C PRO A 45 12.93 9.83 -7.49
N GLU A 46 13.04 9.15 -8.61
CA GLU A 46 13.08 9.80 -9.92
C GLU A 46 11.67 10.19 -10.40
N LEU A 47 10.66 9.43 -9.93
CA LEU A 47 9.24 9.62 -10.26
C LEU A 47 8.35 9.09 -9.13
N VAL A 48 7.22 9.76 -8.90
CA VAL A 48 6.12 9.27 -8.06
C VAL A 48 4.91 9.03 -8.94
N VAL A 49 4.30 7.85 -8.84
CA VAL A 49 3.05 7.50 -9.53
C VAL A 49 1.98 7.09 -8.53
N GLN A 50 0.73 7.48 -8.79
CA GLN A 50 -0.41 7.23 -7.90
C GLN A 50 -1.50 6.45 -8.64
N PRO A 51 -1.46 5.11 -8.63
CA PRO A 51 -2.51 4.29 -9.22
C PRO A 51 -3.83 4.43 -8.45
N GLY A 52 -4.96 4.33 -9.20
CA GLY A 52 -6.31 4.41 -8.64
C GLY A 52 -7.06 3.09 -8.60
N CYS A 53 -6.52 2.04 -9.24
CA CYS A 53 -7.11 0.71 -9.28
C CYS A 53 -6.05 -0.39 -9.45
N THR A 54 -6.45 -1.64 -9.27
CA THR A 54 -5.56 -2.81 -9.38
C THR A 54 -4.95 -2.96 -10.76
N GLU A 55 -5.70 -2.64 -11.80
CA GLU A 55 -5.25 -2.71 -13.20
C GLU A 55 -4.08 -1.74 -13.46
N GLU A 56 -4.17 -0.52 -12.92
CA GLU A 56 -3.08 0.47 -13.04
C GLU A 56 -1.84 -0.02 -12.26
N VAL A 57 -2.00 -0.59 -11.07
CA VAL A 57 -0.89 -1.20 -10.29
C VAL A 57 -0.22 -2.31 -11.09
N SER A 58 -1.02 -3.21 -11.68
CA SER A 58 -0.55 -4.32 -12.51
C SER A 58 0.27 -3.82 -13.70
N GLN A 59 -0.25 -2.84 -14.44
CA GLN A 59 0.44 -2.28 -15.61
C GLN A 59 1.74 -1.56 -15.23
N ILE A 60 1.76 -0.81 -14.12
CA ILE A 60 2.96 -0.13 -13.63
C ILE A 60 4.04 -1.16 -13.27
N LEU A 61 3.68 -2.21 -12.51
CA LEU A 61 4.65 -3.24 -12.09
C LEU A 61 5.16 -4.06 -13.28
N ALA A 62 4.27 -4.46 -14.20
CA ALA A 62 4.66 -5.16 -15.43
C ALA A 62 5.64 -4.32 -16.27
N TYR A 63 5.34 -3.03 -16.46
CA TYR A 63 6.21 -2.09 -17.17
C TYR A 63 7.57 -1.96 -16.48
N ALA A 64 7.57 -1.69 -15.17
CA ALA A 64 8.80 -1.50 -14.40
C ALA A 64 9.68 -2.76 -14.39
N ASN A 65 9.06 -3.96 -14.32
CA ASN A 65 9.77 -5.22 -14.40
C ASN A 65 10.42 -5.43 -15.77
N GLN A 66 9.68 -5.19 -16.85
CA GLN A 66 10.20 -5.28 -18.22
C GLN A 66 11.36 -4.32 -18.45
N GLU A 67 11.24 -3.10 -17.96
CA GLU A 67 12.21 -2.03 -18.13
C GLU A 67 13.32 -2.02 -17.08
N HIS A 68 13.35 -2.99 -16.15
CA HIS A 68 14.33 -3.08 -15.06
C HIS A 68 14.40 -1.81 -14.19
N LEU A 69 13.28 -1.17 -13.93
CA LEU A 69 13.15 -0.01 -13.06
C LEU A 69 12.85 -0.44 -11.62
N PRO A 70 13.51 0.13 -10.60
CA PRO A 70 13.17 -0.17 -9.22
C PRO A 70 11.86 0.51 -8.85
N VAL A 71 10.99 -0.23 -8.14
CA VAL A 71 9.72 0.29 -7.61
C VAL A 71 9.73 0.18 -6.09
N THR A 72 9.41 1.27 -5.42
CA THR A 72 9.18 1.32 -3.98
C THR A 72 7.73 1.64 -3.73
N THR A 73 6.97 0.70 -3.15
CA THR A 73 5.56 0.92 -2.80
C THR A 73 5.47 1.72 -1.50
N ARG A 74 4.59 2.74 -1.49
CA ARG A 74 4.39 3.61 -0.34
C ARG A 74 2.91 3.76 0.00
N GLY A 75 2.55 3.53 1.25
CA GLY A 75 1.31 3.98 1.86
C GLY A 75 1.44 5.40 2.42
N ALA A 76 0.99 5.62 3.65
CA ALA A 76 1.08 6.93 4.31
C ALA A 76 2.53 7.35 4.71
N GLY A 77 3.50 6.43 4.65
CA GLY A 77 4.89 6.73 4.96
C GLY A 77 5.25 6.76 6.44
N THR A 78 4.34 6.37 7.31
CA THR A 78 4.48 6.37 8.78
C THR A 78 5.29 5.20 9.34
N GLY A 79 5.95 4.42 8.48
CA GLY A 79 6.76 3.27 8.88
C GLY A 79 8.06 3.66 9.57
N LEU A 80 8.66 2.67 10.27
CA LEU A 80 9.92 2.84 11.02
C LEU A 80 11.01 1.87 10.54
N CYS A 81 10.79 1.20 9.40
CA CYS A 81 11.67 0.12 8.93
C CYS A 81 12.34 0.43 7.58
N GLY A 82 12.18 1.62 7.03
CA GLY A 82 12.71 1.99 5.73
C GLY A 82 12.02 1.31 4.53
N GLY A 83 10.90 0.60 4.75
CA GLY A 83 10.24 -0.20 3.70
C GLY A 83 9.66 0.61 2.54
N CYS A 84 9.39 1.90 2.75
CA CYS A 84 8.89 2.81 1.72
C CYS A 84 9.93 3.85 1.27
N VAL A 85 11.21 3.66 1.64
CA VAL A 85 12.30 4.57 1.28
C VAL A 85 12.94 4.11 -0.02
N PRO A 86 13.00 4.95 -1.08
CA PRO A 86 13.47 4.57 -2.40
C PRO A 86 15.01 4.56 -2.51
N ILE A 87 15.68 3.65 -1.80
CA ILE A 87 17.15 3.58 -1.71
C ILE A 87 17.86 3.37 -3.04
N TYR A 88 17.15 2.95 -4.07
CA TYR A 88 17.66 2.79 -5.43
C TYR A 88 17.16 3.88 -6.40
N GLY A 89 16.49 4.94 -5.88
CA GLY A 89 15.79 5.91 -6.72
C GLY A 89 14.58 5.29 -7.43
N GLY A 90 14.45 5.52 -8.72
CA GLY A 90 13.42 4.94 -9.56
C GLY A 90 12.01 5.44 -9.23
N ILE A 91 11.05 4.53 -9.20
CA ILE A 91 9.63 4.83 -9.06
C ILE A 91 9.19 4.65 -7.60
N VAL A 92 8.58 5.67 -7.00
CA VAL A 92 7.73 5.50 -5.81
C VAL A 92 6.28 5.34 -6.28
N MET A 93 5.66 4.20 -5.97
CA MET A 93 4.26 3.94 -6.24
C MET A 93 3.44 4.21 -4.97
N SER A 94 2.77 5.35 -4.93
CA SER A 94 1.95 5.77 -3.79
C SER A 94 0.54 5.21 -3.89
N MET A 95 0.14 4.43 -2.88
CA MET A 95 -1.17 3.78 -2.84
C MET A 95 -2.28 4.67 -2.28
N MET A 96 -1.99 5.93 -1.97
CA MET A 96 -2.92 6.81 -1.24
C MET A 96 -4.15 7.23 -2.04
N ARG A 97 -4.12 7.10 -3.37
CA ARG A 97 -5.29 7.32 -4.25
C ARG A 97 -6.31 6.17 -4.15
N MET A 98 -5.88 4.97 -3.79
CA MET A 98 -6.72 3.80 -3.54
C MET A 98 -7.17 3.78 -2.08
N ASN A 99 -8.10 4.65 -1.71
CA ASN A 99 -8.48 4.93 -0.31
C ASN A 99 -9.97 4.70 -0.01
N LYS A 100 -10.63 3.81 -0.73
CA LYS A 100 -12.05 3.54 -0.52
C LYS A 100 -12.28 2.37 0.43
N ILE A 101 -13.21 2.53 1.37
CA ILE A 101 -13.87 1.43 2.07
C ILE A 101 -14.94 0.90 1.10
N LEU A 102 -14.72 -0.32 0.58
CA LEU A 102 -15.55 -0.90 -0.47
C LEU A 102 -16.79 -1.59 0.10
N GLU A 103 -16.66 -2.19 1.30
CA GLU A 103 -17.74 -2.93 1.94
C GLU A 103 -17.50 -3.04 3.45
N ILE A 104 -18.57 -2.93 4.23
CA ILE A 104 -18.65 -3.36 5.64
C ILE A 104 -19.76 -4.41 5.72
N ASP A 105 -19.39 -5.64 6.02
CA ASP A 105 -20.33 -6.75 6.21
C ASP A 105 -20.50 -7.03 7.71
N GLU A 106 -21.60 -6.54 8.28
CA GLU A 106 -21.92 -6.69 9.70
C GLU A 106 -22.19 -8.14 10.09
N GLN A 107 -22.73 -8.95 9.18
CA GLN A 107 -23.10 -10.35 9.46
C GLN A 107 -21.86 -11.23 9.64
N THR A 108 -20.87 -11.03 8.78
CA THR A 108 -19.61 -11.77 8.82
C THR A 108 -18.50 -11.01 9.54
N MET A 109 -18.76 -9.78 9.97
CA MET A 109 -17.79 -8.87 10.61
C MET A 109 -16.51 -8.71 9.77
N ASN A 110 -16.68 -8.49 8.48
CA ASN A 110 -15.58 -8.26 7.56
C ASN A 110 -15.70 -6.87 6.93
N ALA A 111 -14.53 -6.25 6.66
CA ALA A 111 -14.41 -5.07 5.83
C ALA A 111 -13.57 -5.38 4.60
N VAL A 112 -13.99 -4.84 3.45
CA VAL A 112 -13.20 -4.85 2.20
C VAL A 112 -12.68 -3.44 1.96
N LEU A 113 -11.37 -3.29 1.92
CA LEU A 113 -10.69 -2.00 1.92
C LEU A 113 -9.68 -1.92 0.79
N GLN A 114 -9.52 -0.75 0.23
CA GLN A 114 -8.36 -0.41 -0.59
C GLN A 114 -7.15 -0.08 0.31
N PRO A 115 -5.90 -0.27 -0.17
CA PRO A 115 -4.70 -0.20 0.66
C PRO A 115 -4.39 1.18 1.24
N GLY A 116 -4.86 2.25 0.61
CA GLY A 116 -4.66 3.64 1.04
C GLY A 116 -5.65 4.14 2.10
N VAL A 117 -6.66 3.35 2.49
CA VAL A 117 -7.57 3.70 3.59
C VAL A 117 -6.75 3.94 4.85
N LEU A 118 -7.03 5.05 5.56
CA LEU A 118 -6.34 5.36 6.81
C LEU A 118 -6.93 4.55 7.97
N LEU A 119 -6.08 4.23 8.93
CA LEU A 119 -6.49 3.50 10.13
C LEU A 119 -7.62 4.23 10.87
N MET A 120 -7.54 5.55 10.98
CA MET A 120 -8.59 6.35 11.62
C MET A 120 -9.94 6.23 10.90
N GLU A 121 -9.95 6.17 9.58
CA GLU A 121 -11.17 6.08 8.78
C GLU A 121 -11.88 4.74 8.98
N ILE A 122 -11.15 3.62 8.96
CA ILE A 122 -11.78 2.31 9.21
C ILE A 122 -12.21 2.14 10.66
N ILE A 123 -11.52 2.73 11.63
CA ILE A 123 -11.94 2.72 13.04
C ILE A 123 -13.27 3.46 13.20
N GLU A 124 -13.40 4.64 12.60
CA GLU A 124 -14.62 5.46 12.63
C GLU A 124 -15.77 4.73 11.93
N GLU A 125 -15.52 4.21 10.72
CA GLU A 125 -16.57 3.52 9.97
C GLU A 125 -17.03 2.23 10.66
N ALA A 126 -16.12 1.45 11.24
CA ALA A 126 -16.50 0.29 12.03
C ALA A 126 -17.39 0.68 13.23
N ALA A 127 -17.09 1.78 13.92
CA ALA A 127 -17.90 2.27 15.02
C ALA A 127 -19.31 2.70 14.59
N ASN A 128 -19.46 3.29 13.40
CA ASN A 128 -20.76 3.64 12.80
C ASN A 128 -21.66 2.40 12.60
N HIS A 129 -21.05 1.23 12.38
CA HIS A 129 -21.71 -0.07 12.27
C HIS A 129 -21.77 -0.88 13.59
N ASN A 130 -21.49 -0.26 14.75
CA ASN A 130 -21.40 -0.90 16.06
C ASN A 130 -20.36 -2.05 16.11
N LEU A 131 -19.33 -1.98 15.30
CA LEU A 131 -18.23 -2.95 15.23
C LEU A 131 -16.96 -2.33 15.83
N LEU A 132 -16.04 -3.19 16.26
CA LEU A 132 -14.72 -2.81 16.75
C LEU A 132 -13.64 -3.22 15.76
N TYR A 133 -12.88 -2.24 15.25
CA TYR A 133 -11.61 -2.51 14.60
C TYR A 133 -10.56 -2.78 15.70
N ALA A 134 -10.23 -4.06 15.91
CA ALA A 134 -9.46 -4.49 17.07
C ALA A 134 -7.95 -4.18 17.00
N PRO A 135 -7.23 -4.33 15.85
CA PRO A 135 -5.83 -3.92 15.76
C PRO A 135 -5.67 -2.43 16.10
N ASP A 136 -4.67 -2.11 16.92
CA ASP A 136 -4.46 -0.74 17.41
C ASP A 136 -3.00 -0.29 17.26
N PRO A 137 -2.47 -0.21 16.03
CA PRO A 137 -1.21 0.49 15.78
C PRO A 137 -1.29 1.91 16.33
N GLY A 138 -0.21 2.39 16.94
CA GLY A 138 -0.19 3.70 17.59
C GLY A 138 -0.46 4.85 16.64
N GLU A 139 0.00 4.72 15.38
CA GLU A 139 -0.15 5.75 14.35
C GLU A 139 -1.48 5.61 13.61
N LYS A 140 -2.39 6.55 13.85
CA LYS A 140 -3.75 6.54 13.29
C LYS A 140 -3.82 7.01 11.84
N SER A 141 -2.85 7.77 11.38
CA SER A 141 -2.71 8.19 9.98
C SER A 141 -2.02 7.15 9.10
N ALA A 142 -1.62 5.99 9.65
CA ALA A 142 -1.09 4.88 8.89
C ALA A 142 -2.14 4.36 7.89
N SER A 143 -1.70 3.92 6.71
CA SER A 143 -2.57 3.25 5.75
C SER A 143 -2.76 1.77 6.11
N VAL A 144 -3.96 1.25 5.86
CA VAL A 144 -4.27 -0.17 6.13
C VAL A 144 -3.35 -1.11 5.35
N GLY A 145 -3.06 -0.80 4.08
CA GLY A 145 -2.11 -1.58 3.28
C GLY A 145 -0.71 -1.59 3.90
N GLY A 146 -0.24 -0.46 4.43
CA GLY A 146 1.02 -0.37 5.17
C GLY A 146 1.01 -1.23 6.43
N ASN A 147 -0.09 -1.20 7.20
CA ASN A 147 -0.26 -2.04 8.39
C ASN A 147 -0.23 -3.54 8.07
N VAL A 148 -0.82 -3.95 6.95
CA VAL A 148 -0.78 -5.34 6.46
C VAL A 148 0.65 -5.73 6.09
N MET A 149 1.34 -4.91 5.31
CA MET A 149 2.69 -5.21 4.82
C MET A 149 3.74 -5.30 5.93
N THR A 150 3.59 -4.51 6.99
CA THR A 150 4.50 -4.51 8.14
C THR A 150 4.01 -5.38 9.29
N ASN A 151 2.84 -6.00 9.16
CA ASN A 151 2.17 -6.71 10.25
C ASN A 151 2.10 -5.84 11.52
N ALA A 152 1.58 -4.62 11.37
CA ALA A 152 1.59 -3.64 12.45
C ALA A 152 0.88 -4.15 13.70
N GLY A 153 1.57 -4.05 14.83
CA GLY A 153 1.04 -4.35 16.14
C GLY A 153 0.53 -3.07 16.83
N GLY A 154 0.57 -3.05 18.15
CA GLY A 154 0.19 -1.88 18.92
C GLY A 154 -0.06 -2.19 20.38
N MET A 155 -0.57 -1.20 21.11
CA MET A 155 -0.75 -1.29 22.57
C MET A 155 -1.74 -2.38 23.01
N ARG A 156 -2.68 -2.78 22.16
CA ARG A 156 -3.68 -3.82 22.45
C ARG A 156 -3.28 -5.21 21.94
N ALA A 157 -2.09 -5.35 21.33
CA ALA A 157 -1.68 -6.59 20.68
C ALA A 157 -1.64 -7.80 21.61
N VAL A 158 -1.30 -7.62 22.89
CA VAL A 158 -1.31 -8.71 23.88
C VAL A 158 -2.71 -9.33 24.04
N LYS A 159 -3.77 -8.52 23.94
CA LYS A 159 -5.15 -9.01 24.06
C LYS A 159 -5.75 -9.41 22.71
N TYR A 160 -5.55 -8.61 21.68
CA TYR A 160 -6.29 -8.73 20.42
C TYR A 160 -5.45 -9.31 19.28
N GLY A 161 -4.14 -9.45 19.45
CA GLY A 161 -3.25 -9.84 18.35
C GLY A 161 -2.79 -8.67 17.49
N VAL A 162 -2.26 -8.97 16.35
CA VAL A 162 -1.66 -8.02 15.40
C VAL A 162 -2.43 -8.01 14.07
N THR A 163 -2.07 -7.16 13.13
CA THR A 163 -2.83 -6.97 11.88
C THR A 163 -3.06 -8.27 11.12
N ARG A 164 -2.06 -9.16 10.98
CA ARG A 164 -2.20 -10.43 10.25
C ARG A 164 -3.29 -11.35 10.81
N ASP A 165 -3.59 -11.24 12.10
CA ASP A 165 -4.59 -12.09 12.76
C ASP A 165 -6.03 -11.76 12.29
N TYR A 166 -6.18 -10.60 11.62
CA TYR A 166 -7.45 -10.08 11.11
C TYR A 166 -7.55 -10.10 9.58
N VAL A 167 -6.43 -10.32 8.86
CA VAL A 167 -6.45 -10.41 7.40
C VAL A 167 -6.99 -11.77 6.98
N ARG A 168 -8.12 -11.77 6.29
CA ARG A 168 -8.78 -12.99 5.79
C ARG A 168 -8.54 -13.25 4.32
N GLY A 169 -8.35 -12.21 3.55
CA GLY A 169 -8.07 -12.31 2.13
C GLY A 169 -7.31 -11.08 1.64
N LEU A 170 -6.60 -11.27 0.55
CA LEU A 170 -5.81 -10.22 -0.12
C LEU A 170 -5.98 -10.33 -1.63
N GLU A 171 -6.08 -9.21 -2.28
CA GLU A 171 -5.72 -9.07 -3.69
C GLU A 171 -4.30 -8.51 -3.75
N VAL A 172 -3.41 -9.23 -4.43
CA VAL A 172 -1.97 -8.94 -4.48
C VAL A 172 -1.54 -8.84 -5.93
N VAL A 173 -0.76 -7.83 -6.24
CA VAL A 173 -0.09 -7.70 -7.54
C VAL A 173 1.38 -8.05 -7.36
N LEU A 174 1.86 -9.03 -8.13
CA LEU A 174 3.26 -9.47 -8.12
C LEU A 174 4.14 -8.53 -8.95
N ALA A 175 5.44 -8.69 -8.83
CA ALA A 175 6.41 -7.85 -9.53
C ALA A 175 6.32 -7.92 -11.07
N ASP A 176 5.80 -9.02 -11.61
CA ASP A 176 5.56 -9.18 -13.05
C ASP A 176 4.21 -8.60 -13.52
N GLY A 177 3.45 -7.99 -12.60
CA GLY A 177 2.12 -7.44 -12.86
C GLY A 177 0.97 -8.44 -12.72
N SER A 178 1.25 -9.74 -12.46
CA SER A 178 0.17 -10.71 -12.28
C SER A 178 -0.62 -10.46 -11.00
N VAL A 179 -1.95 -10.60 -11.08
CA VAL A 179 -2.87 -10.36 -9.97
C VAL A 179 -3.27 -11.69 -9.35
N LEU A 180 -3.15 -11.80 -8.03
CA LEU A 180 -3.54 -12.98 -7.26
C LEU A 180 -4.59 -12.60 -6.22
N THR A 181 -5.64 -13.43 -6.13
CA THR A 181 -6.61 -13.36 -5.02
C THR A 181 -6.32 -14.49 -4.04
N LEU A 182 -6.04 -14.15 -2.81
CA LEU A 182 -5.67 -15.07 -1.73
C LEU A 182 -6.70 -15.00 -0.61
N GLY A 183 -7.11 -16.16 -0.08
CA GLY A 183 -8.08 -16.22 1.01
C GLY A 183 -9.50 -15.83 0.61
N GLY A 184 -10.27 -15.27 1.53
CA GLY A 184 -11.66 -14.87 1.33
C GLY A 184 -12.37 -14.51 2.64
N LYS A 185 -13.68 -14.22 2.58
CA LYS A 185 -14.47 -13.79 3.74
C LYS A 185 -14.78 -14.91 4.75
N THR A 186 -14.43 -16.17 4.45
CA THR A 186 -14.71 -17.28 5.33
C THR A 186 -13.80 -17.30 6.55
N SER A 187 -14.37 -17.53 7.73
CA SER A 187 -13.60 -17.59 8.99
C SER A 187 -12.75 -18.85 9.13
N LYS A 188 -13.04 -19.90 8.35
CA LYS A 188 -12.28 -21.15 8.32
C LYS A 188 -12.18 -21.66 6.88
N ASN A 189 -10.97 -21.91 6.44
CA ASN A 189 -10.69 -22.62 5.19
C ASN A 189 -9.89 -23.88 5.54
N SER A 190 -10.39 -25.05 5.16
CA SER A 190 -9.77 -26.35 5.43
C SER A 190 -9.14 -26.98 4.19
N SER A 191 -9.14 -26.26 3.05
CA SER A 191 -8.57 -26.74 1.78
C SER A 191 -7.32 -25.93 1.42
N GLY A 192 -6.21 -26.64 1.18
CA GLY A 192 -4.96 -26.05 0.73
C GLY A 192 -4.13 -25.35 1.81
N TYR A 193 -3.14 -24.62 1.37
CA TYR A 193 -2.26 -23.82 2.23
C TYR A 193 -2.81 -22.42 2.46
N SER A 194 -2.48 -21.87 3.61
CA SER A 194 -2.78 -20.48 3.97
C SER A 194 -1.69 -19.54 3.49
#